data_3cf72b70802e2487b7268953fd3786a8
#
_entry.id   3cf72b70802e2487b7268953fd3786a8
#
_cell.length_a   1.000
_cell.length_b   1.000
_cell.length_c   1.000
_cell.angle_alpha   90.00
_cell.angle_beta   90.00
_cell.angle_gamma   90.00
#
_symmetry.space_group_name_H-M   'P 1'
#
loop_
_entity.id
_entity.type
_entity.pdbx_description
1 polymer ?
#
loop_
_entity_poly.entity_id
_entity_poly.type
_entity_poly.pdbx_seq_one_letter_code
_entity_poly.pdbx_strand_id
1 'polypeptide(L)'
;PYAGDLVFTAFSGSHQDAIKKGFDEMRNSNDTKWRVPYLPIDPEDVGRTYEAVIRINSQSGKGGISYILEQDYGVTLPRRMQIDFSQVIQKQADETGKELNSKEIWQSFEENYLKNHPDRITYSSHEIQSTKEKDKIKLSLVENGKEITIEGAGNGPIDAFINALNTRL
;
A
#
# COMPACT_ATOMS: atom_id res chain seq x y z
N PRO A 1 -27.76 -9.14 -14.90
CA PRO A 1 -26.89 -9.60 -15.97
C PRO A 1 -25.67 -10.29 -15.38
N TYR A 2 -25.27 -11.40 -15.97
CA TYR A 2 -24.15 -12.26 -15.56
C TYR A 2 -23.22 -12.58 -16.75
N ALA A 3 -23.33 -11.82 -17.81
CA ALA A 3 -22.53 -11.97 -19.01
C ALA A 3 -21.91 -10.62 -19.43
N GLY A 4 -20.72 -10.68 -20.00
CA GLY A 4 -19.92 -9.52 -20.41
C GLY A 4 -18.88 -9.11 -19.40
N ASP A 5 -17.86 -8.38 -19.84
CA ASP A 5 -16.68 -8.07 -19.02
C ASP A 5 -16.98 -7.11 -17.87
N LEU A 6 -17.95 -6.22 -18.03
CA LEU A 6 -18.28 -5.21 -17.03
C LEU A 6 -19.15 -5.72 -15.88
N VAL A 7 -19.70 -6.92 -15.98
CA VAL A 7 -20.58 -7.48 -14.95
C VAL A 7 -19.82 -7.74 -13.62
N PHE A 8 -18.57 -8.09 -13.72
CA PHE A 8 -17.68 -8.39 -12.59
C PHE A 8 -16.69 -7.24 -12.31
N THR A 9 -17.07 -6.03 -12.69
CA THR A 9 -16.20 -4.85 -12.56
C THR A 9 -16.75 -3.90 -11.51
N ALA A 10 -15.92 -3.41 -10.62
CA ALA A 10 -16.25 -2.38 -9.66
C ALA A 10 -15.30 -1.19 -9.79
N PHE A 11 -15.85 0.00 -10.07
CA PHE A 11 -15.09 1.24 -10.20
C PHE A 11 -15.16 2.12 -8.95
N SER A 12 -16.23 1.99 -8.16
CA SER A 12 -16.38 2.74 -6.92
C SER A 12 -15.53 2.13 -5.81
N GLY A 13 -14.77 2.97 -5.10
CA GLY A 13 -13.92 2.54 -3.98
C GLY A 13 -14.71 1.86 -2.85
N SER A 14 -15.96 2.28 -2.61
CA SER A 14 -16.82 1.64 -1.62
C SER A 14 -17.28 0.24 -2.05
N HIS A 15 -17.55 0.05 -3.34
CA HIS A 15 -17.89 -1.27 -3.88
C HIS A 15 -16.68 -2.20 -3.84
N GLN A 16 -15.49 -1.71 -4.20
CA GLN A 16 -14.26 -2.47 -4.16
C GLN A 16 -13.89 -2.89 -2.72
N ASP A 17 -14.05 -1.99 -1.75
CA ASP A 17 -13.85 -2.32 -0.33
C ASP A 17 -14.84 -3.37 0.17
N ALA A 18 -16.10 -3.28 -0.23
CA ALA A 18 -17.11 -4.27 0.12
C ALA A 18 -16.86 -5.65 -0.52
N ILE A 19 -16.43 -5.68 -1.79
CA ILE A 19 -16.05 -6.93 -2.49
C ILE A 19 -14.85 -7.56 -1.79
N LYS A 20 -13.80 -6.77 -1.46
CA LYS A 20 -12.65 -7.26 -0.70
C LYS A 20 -13.08 -7.93 0.60
N LYS A 21 -13.85 -7.24 1.41
CA LYS A 21 -14.37 -7.79 2.68
C LYS A 21 -15.20 -9.05 2.48
N GLY A 22 -16.01 -9.09 1.41
CA GLY A 22 -16.78 -10.27 1.06
C GLY A 22 -15.91 -11.48 0.73
N PHE A 23 -14.85 -11.31 -0.05
CA PHE A 23 -13.88 -12.37 -0.31
C PHE A 23 -13.14 -12.81 0.96
N ASP A 24 -12.73 -11.88 1.83
CA ASP A 24 -12.07 -12.20 3.09
C ASP A 24 -13.00 -13.03 4.00
N GLU A 25 -14.26 -12.65 4.10
CA GLU A 25 -15.27 -13.40 4.87
C GLU A 25 -15.50 -14.80 4.28
N MET A 26 -15.64 -14.92 2.97
CA MET A 26 -15.79 -16.23 2.29
C MET A 26 -14.61 -17.15 2.57
N ARG A 27 -13.38 -16.64 2.53
CA ARG A 27 -12.17 -17.43 2.84
C ARG A 27 -12.09 -17.87 4.30
N ASN A 28 -12.56 -17.05 5.21
CA ASN A 28 -12.51 -17.33 6.65
C ASN A 28 -13.71 -18.12 7.16
N SER A 29 -14.79 -18.22 6.37
CA SER A 29 -15.99 -18.96 6.71
C SER A 29 -16.00 -20.35 6.07
N ASN A 30 -16.62 -21.32 6.74
CA ASN A 30 -16.91 -22.63 6.15
C ASN A 30 -18.23 -22.62 5.35
N ASP A 31 -18.77 -21.45 5.02
CA ASP A 31 -20.00 -21.30 4.28
C ASP A 31 -19.73 -21.54 2.78
N THR A 32 -20.47 -22.46 2.17
CA THR A 32 -20.37 -22.78 0.74
C THR A 32 -21.27 -21.91 -0.13
N LYS A 33 -22.09 -21.03 0.48
CA LYS A 33 -22.98 -20.16 -0.27
C LYS A 33 -22.27 -18.88 -0.67
N TRP A 34 -22.33 -18.53 -1.95
CA TRP A 34 -21.80 -17.28 -2.45
C TRP A 34 -22.48 -16.06 -1.80
N ARG A 35 -21.72 -15.16 -1.20
CA ARG A 35 -22.21 -13.98 -0.47
C ARG A 35 -21.40 -12.72 -0.71
N VAL A 36 -20.56 -12.69 -1.73
CA VAL A 36 -19.75 -11.49 -2.00
C VAL A 36 -20.68 -10.37 -2.51
N PRO A 37 -20.68 -9.19 -1.84
CA PRO A 37 -21.50 -8.06 -2.26
C PRO A 37 -21.18 -7.63 -3.69
N TYR A 38 -22.22 -7.14 -4.41
CA TYR A 38 -22.13 -6.64 -5.78
C TYR A 38 -21.78 -7.67 -6.85
N LEU A 39 -21.43 -8.90 -6.49
CA LEU A 39 -21.19 -10.00 -7.41
C LEU A 39 -22.34 -11.00 -7.33
N PRO A 40 -23.21 -11.05 -8.36
CA PRO A 40 -24.42 -11.90 -8.31
C PRO A 40 -24.11 -13.40 -8.32
N ILE A 41 -22.96 -13.79 -8.84
CA ILE A 41 -22.45 -15.16 -8.88
C ILE A 41 -20.93 -15.14 -8.70
N ASP A 42 -20.35 -16.30 -8.35
CA ASP A 42 -18.90 -16.47 -8.33
C ASP A 42 -18.36 -16.32 -9.76
N PRO A 43 -17.38 -15.42 -10.01
CA PRO A 43 -16.76 -15.31 -11.33
C PRO A 43 -16.16 -16.60 -11.85
N GLU A 44 -15.66 -17.47 -10.98
CA GLU A 44 -15.07 -18.78 -11.36
C GLU A 44 -16.10 -19.72 -11.97
N ASP A 45 -17.37 -19.67 -11.52
CA ASP A 45 -18.46 -20.47 -12.07
C ASP A 45 -18.77 -20.17 -13.55
N VAL A 46 -18.31 -19.02 -14.04
CA VAL A 46 -18.51 -18.58 -15.45
C VAL A 46 -17.18 -18.43 -16.18
N GLY A 47 -16.11 -19.07 -15.69
CA GLY A 47 -14.79 -19.07 -16.32
C GLY A 47 -14.09 -17.72 -16.30
N ARG A 48 -14.38 -16.88 -15.31
CA ARG A 48 -13.71 -15.59 -15.06
C ARG A 48 -12.73 -15.70 -13.91
N THR A 49 -11.83 -14.74 -13.83
CA THR A 49 -10.87 -14.61 -12.72
C THR A 49 -11.31 -13.47 -11.79
N TYR A 50 -10.85 -13.52 -10.54
CA TYR A 50 -11.07 -12.43 -9.57
C TYR A 50 -10.40 -11.12 -9.99
N GLU A 51 -9.35 -11.15 -10.77
CA GLU A 51 -8.71 -9.96 -11.35
C GLU A 51 -9.66 -9.14 -12.23
N ALA A 52 -10.55 -9.79 -12.95
CA ALA A 52 -11.56 -9.12 -13.76
C ALA A 52 -12.63 -8.42 -12.94
N VAL A 53 -12.71 -8.68 -11.64
CA VAL A 53 -13.72 -8.12 -10.72
C VAL A 53 -13.32 -6.75 -10.21
N ILE A 54 -12.03 -6.51 -9.94
CA ILE A 54 -11.54 -5.24 -9.42
C ILE A 54 -10.61 -4.62 -10.44
N ARG A 55 -11.07 -3.54 -11.08
CA ARG A 55 -10.28 -2.72 -12.00
C ARG A 55 -9.96 -1.39 -11.33
N ILE A 56 -8.74 -0.94 -11.50
CA ILE A 56 -8.23 0.28 -10.87
C ILE A 56 -8.17 1.39 -11.91
N ASN A 57 -8.89 2.47 -11.63
CA ASN A 57 -8.85 3.73 -12.37
C ASN A 57 -8.74 4.91 -11.39
N SER A 58 -8.78 6.14 -11.88
CA SER A 58 -8.69 7.36 -11.07
C SER A 58 -9.76 7.50 -9.98
N GLN A 59 -10.89 6.80 -10.12
CA GLN A 59 -11.99 6.80 -9.14
C GLN A 59 -11.91 5.62 -8.17
N SER A 60 -10.94 4.73 -8.35
CA SER A 60 -10.79 3.53 -7.53
C SER A 60 -10.24 3.89 -6.16
N GLY A 61 -10.89 3.38 -5.12
CA GLY A 61 -10.47 3.62 -3.74
C GLY A 61 -9.32 2.71 -3.29
N LYS A 62 -8.73 3.06 -2.14
CA LYS A 62 -7.65 2.31 -1.50
C LYS A 62 -7.95 0.81 -1.27
N GLY A 63 -9.22 0.44 -1.13
CA GLY A 63 -9.63 -0.96 -0.89
C GLY A 63 -9.30 -1.88 -2.05
N GLY A 64 -9.57 -1.44 -3.29
CA GLY A 64 -9.25 -2.22 -4.48
C GLY A 64 -7.76 -2.39 -4.71
N ILE A 65 -6.99 -1.31 -4.52
CA ILE A 65 -5.52 -1.32 -4.65
C ILE A 65 -4.90 -2.26 -3.61
N SER A 66 -5.35 -2.16 -2.34
CA SER A 66 -4.87 -3.03 -1.27
C SER A 66 -5.21 -4.49 -1.51
N TYR A 67 -6.41 -4.78 -2.04
CA TYR A 67 -6.81 -6.13 -2.39
C TYR A 67 -5.88 -6.74 -3.45
N ILE A 68 -5.57 -6.01 -4.52
CA ILE A 68 -4.67 -6.49 -5.59
C ILE A 68 -3.28 -6.80 -5.03
N LEU A 69 -2.70 -5.89 -4.23
CA LEU A 69 -1.39 -6.13 -3.63
C LEU A 69 -1.37 -7.35 -2.70
N GLU A 70 -2.44 -7.55 -1.94
CA GLU A 70 -2.55 -8.68 -1.02
C GLU A 70 -2.76 -10.01 -1.76
N GLN A 71 -3.64 -10.03 -2.79
CA GLN A 71 -3.96 -11.25 -3.53
C GLN A 71 -2.85 -11.69 -4.47
N ASP A 72 -2.31 -10.77 -5.24
CA ASP A 72 -1.41 -11.13 -6.34
C ASP A 72 0.07 -11.14 -5.88
N TYR A 73 0.38 -10.37 -4.84
CA TYR A 73 1.77 -10.20 -4.37
C TYR A 73 1.98 -10.50 -2.88
N GLY A 74 0.92 -10.87 -2.15
CA GLY A 74 1.02 -11.23 -0.72
C GLY A 74 1.41 -10.06 0.20
N VAL A 75 1.21 -8.81 -0.25
CA VAL A 75 1.65 -7.60 0.47
C VAL A 75 0.46 -6.92 1.13
N THR A 76 0.41 -6.96 2.46
CA THR A 76 -0.58 -6.25 3.27
C THR A 76 -0.02 -4.91 3.75
N LEU A 77 -0.60 -3.81 3.27
CA LEU A 77 -0.14 -2.46 3.63
C LEU A 77 -0.80 -1.94 4.91
N PRO A 78 -0.04 -1.25 5.79
CA PRO A 78 -0.61 -0.47 6.88
C PRO A 78 -1.56 0.62 6.35
N ARG A 79 -2.60 0.96 7.13
CA ARG A 79 -3.66 1.88 6.68
C ARG A 79 -3.16 3.23 6.12
N ARG A 80 -2.13 3.82 6.73
CA ARG A 80 -1.56 5.09 6.24
C ARG A 80 -0.91 4.92 4.87
N MET A 81 -0.18 3.82 4.68
CA MET A 81 0.46 3.51 3.41
C MET A 81 -0.57 3.17 2.31
N GLN A 82 -1.70 2.53 2.67
CA GLN A 82 -2.81 2.33 1.73
C GLN A 82 -3.37 3.66 1.20
N ILE A 83 -3.49 4.68 2.08
CA ILE A 83 -3.97 6.01 1.70
C ILE A 83 -2.96 6.69 0.78
N ASP A 84 -1.69 6.71 1.18
CA ASP A 84 -0.61 7.33 0.42
C ASP A 84 -0.47 6.69 -0.96
N PHE A 85 -0.35 5.37 -1.02
CA PHE A 85 -0.21 4.66 -2.29
C PHE A 85 -1.45 4.79 -3.19
N SER A 86 -2.64 4.91 -2.62
CA SER A 86 -3.83 5.17 -3.43
C SER A 86 -3.77 6.51 -4.18
N GLN A 87 -3.15 7.53 -3.60
CA GLN A 87 -2.95 8.82 -4.27
C GLN A 87 -1.93 8.70 -5.42
N VAL A 88 -0.86 7.92 -5.23
CA VAL A 88 0.11 7.63 -6.30
C VAL A 88 -0.57 6.98 -7.49
N ILE A 89 -1.36 5.94 -7.25
CA ILE A 89 -2.07 5.20 -8.31
C ILE A 89 -3.15 6.08 -8.98
N GLN A 90 -3.91 6.87 -8.22
CA GLN A 90 -4.89 7.80 -8.78
C GLN A 90 -4.23 8.81 -9.71
N LYS A 91 -3.13 9.43 -9.29
CA LYS A 91 -2.39 10.38 -10.11
C LYS A 91 -1.91 9.72 -11.42
N GLN A 92 -1.36 8.52 -11.36
CA GLN A 92 -0.90 7.77 -12.53
C GLN A 92 -2.07 7.44 -13.48
N ALA A 93 -3.22 7.04 -12.94
CA ALA A 93 -4.43 6.76 -13.73
C ALA A 93 -4.99 8.03 -14.38
N ASP A 94 -4.99 9.17 -13.69
CA ASP A 94 -5.42 10.48 -14.22
C ASP A 94 -4.50 10.94 -15.38
N GLU A 95 -3.20 10.82 -15.21
CA GLU A 95 -2.21 11.21 -16.23
C GLU A 95 -2.29 10.34 -17.49
N THR A 96 -2.54 9.04 -17.34
CA THR A 96 -2.62 8.10 -18.46
C THR A 96 -4.01 7.99 -19.08
N GLY A 97 -5.05 8.33 -18.32
CA GLY A 97 -6.46 8.14 -18.70
C GLY A 97 -6.86 6.67 -18.85
N LYS A 98 -6.06 5.73 -18.33
CA LYS A 98 -6.24 4.28 -18.48
C LYS A 98 -6.51 3.60 -17.14
N GLU A 99 -7.16 2.45 -17.21
CA GLU A 99 -7.20 1.50 -16.09
C GLU A 99 -5.83 0.85 -15.92
N LEU A 100 -5.41 0.70 -14.66
CA LEU A 100 -4.15 0.04 -14.31
C LEU A 100 -4.42 -1.42 -13.97
N ASN A 101 -3.62 -2.30 -14.55
CA ASN A 101 -3.63 -3.72 -14.22
C ASN A 101 -2.75 -4.02 -12.99
N SER A 102 -2.87 -5.23 -12.45
CA SER A 102 -2.13 -5.69 -11.27
C SER A 102 -0.62 -5.50 -11.39
N LYS A 103 -0.06 -5.80 -12.56
CA LYS A 103 1.38 -5.68 -12.81
C LYS A 103 1.85 -4.21 -12.81
N GLU A 104 1.08 -3.30 -13.38
CA GLU A 104 1.38 -1.86 -13.38
C GLU A 104 1.28 -1.28 -11.97
N ILE A 105 0.32 -1.75 -11.17
CA ILE A 105 0.18 -1.38 -9.75
C ILE A 105 1.40 -1.85 -8.96
N TRP A 106 1.83 -3.09 -9.15
CA TRP A 106 3.04 -3.61 -8.50
C TRP A 106 4.30 -2.84 -8.90
N GLN A 107 4.48 -2.57 -10.19
CA GLN A 107 5.61 -1.79 -10.67
C GLN A 107 5.63 -0.39 -10.05
N SER A 108 4.47 0.26 -9.96
CA SER A 108 4.34 1.55 -9.29
C SER A 108 4.71 1.45 -7.80
N PHE A 109 4.31 0.37 -7.13
CA PHE A 109 4.68 0.13 -5.74
C PHE A 109 6.19 -0.06 -5.56
N GLU A 110 6.81 -0.87 -6.40
CA GLU A 110 8.27 -1.05 -6.37
C GLU A 110 9.02 0.26 -6.60
N GLU A 111 8.59 1.04 -7.59
CA GLU A 111 9.23 2.31 -7.92
C GLU A 111 9.13 3.33 -6.80
N ASN A 112 8.00 3.42 -6.14
CA ASN A 112 7.77 4.43 -5.10
C ASN A 112 8.29 4.02 -3.71
N TYR A 113 8.32 2.71 -3.39
CA TYR A 113 8.62 2.27 -2.01
C TYR A 113 9.80 1.30 -1.88
N LEU A 114 10.14 0.54 -2.91
CA LEU A 114 11.17 -0.51 -2.79
C LEU A 114 12.48 -0.14 -3.51
N LYS A 115 12.41 0.51 -4.67
CA LYS A 115 13.62 0.91 -5.39
C LYS A 115 14.33 2.05 -4.66
N ASN A 116 15.65 1.95 -4.60
CA ASN A 116 16.48 3.02 -4.06
C ASN A 116 16.39 4.26 -4.97
N HIS A 117 15.62 5.25 -4.54
CA HIS A 117 15.65 6.56 -5.17
C HIS A 117 16.94 7.28 -4.81
N PRO A 118 17.58 7.98 -5.75
CA PRO A 118 18.79 8.76 -5.47
C PRO A 118 18.56 9.85 -4.42
N ASP A 119 17.29 10.28 -4.26
CA ASP A 119 16.90 11.31 -3.29
C ASP A 119 16.56 10.74 -1.90
N ARG A 120 16.69 9.42 -1.70
CA ARG A 120 16.46 8.82 -0.38
C ARG A 120 17.64 9.05 0.55
N ILE A 121 17.28 9.27 1.79
CA ILE A 121 18.23 9.29 2.89
C ILE A 121 18.75 7.87 3.10
N THR A 122 20.08 7.71 3.00
CA THR A 122 20.77 6.43 3.28
C THR A 122 21.42 6.52 4.65
N TYR A 123 21.22 5.50 5.48
CA TYR A 123 21.88 5.38 6.76
C TYR A 123 23.38 5.08 6.58
N SER A 124 24.25 5.80 7.33
CA SER A 124 25.69 5.57 7.37
C SER A 124 26.11 4.99 8.73
N SER A 125 25.89 5.73 9.81
CA SER A 125 26.28 5.30 11.16
C SER A 125 25.43 5.99 12.23
N HIS A 126 25.55 5.54 13.48
CA HIS A 126 24.96 6.23 14.62
C HIS A 126 25.84 6.09 15.88
N GLU A 127 25.65 7.03 16.77
CA GLU A 127 26.17 6.99 18.16
C GLU A 127 25.00 7.17 19.12
N ILE A 128 24.93 6.33 20.16
CA ILE A 128 23.93 6.44 21.21
C ILE A 128 24.64 6.73 22.54
N GLN A 129 24.15 7.74 23.24
CA GLN A 129 24.55 8.07 24.61
C GLN A 129 23.35 7.88 25.53
N SER A 130 23.41 6.85 26.36
CA SER A 130 22.35 6.52 27.31
C SER A 130 22.66 7.11 28.68
N THR A 131 21.68 7.77 29.26
CA THR A 131 21.68 8.24 30.65
C THR A 131 20.53 7.61 31.41
N LYS A 132 20.46 7.80 32.73
CA LYS A 132 19.33 7.29 33.53
C LYS A 132 17.97 7.91 33.16
N GLU A 133 17.99 9.10 32.55
CA GLU A 133 16.77 9.86 32.25
C GLU A 133 16.41 9.86 30.78
N LYS A 134 17.38 9.86 29.88
CA LYS A 134 17.14 9.98 28.42
C LYS A 134 18.28 9.31 27.62
N ASP A 135 17.92 8.81 26.46
CA ASP A 135 18.85 8.44 25.42
C ASP A 135 18.98 9.57 24.41
N LYS A 136 20.21 9.84 23.99
CA LYS A 136 20.53 10.75 22.90
C LYS A 136 21.10 9.95 21.75
N ILE A 137 20.68 10.25 20.54
CA ILE A 137 21.22 9.63 19.33
C ILE A 137 21.75 10.70 18.39
N LYS A 138 22.89 10.41 17.80
CA LYS A 138 23.47 11.17 16.68
C LYS A 138 23.52 10.25 15.49
N LEU A 139 22.85 10.64 14.40
CA LEU A 139 22.74 9.84 13.17
C LEU A 139 23.56 10.51 12.08
N SER A 140 24.44 9.75 11.43
CA SER A 140 25.07 10.13 10.17
C SER A 140 24.32 9.49 9.01
N LEU A 141 23.82 10.31 8.12
CA LEU A 141 23.01 9.93 6.97
C LEU A 141 23.61 10.52 5.70
N VAL A 142 23.35 9.90 4.57
CA VAL A 142 23.67 10.45 3.25
C VAL A 142 22.39 10.85 2.56
N GLU A 143 22.23 12.13 2.25
CA GLU A 143 21.09 12.68 1.52
C GLU A 143 21.61 13.36 0.25
N ASN A 144 21.11 12.93 -0.91
CA ASN A 144 21.56 13.45 -2.22
C ASN A 144 23.10 13.42 -2.39
N GLY A 145 23.74 12.34 -1.91
CA GLY A 145 25.19 12.17 -1.97
C GLY A 145 26.00 13.03 -0.99
N LYS A 146 25.35 13.80 -0.11
CA LYS A 146 26.00 14.59 0.94
C LYS A 146 25.77 13.96 2.31
N GLU A 147 26.82 13.87 3.09
CA GLU A 147 26.74 13.44 4.48
C GLU A 147 26.09 14.53 5.33
N ILE A 148 25.07 14.16 6.08
CA ILE A 148 24.35 15.01 7.03
C ILE A 148 24.34 14.33 8.39
N THR A 149 24.32 15.12 9.44
CA THR A 149 24.20 14.65 10.81
C THR A 149 22.95 15.24 11.44
N ILE A 150 22.12 14.38 12.05
CA ILE A 150 20.94 14.79 12.82
C ILE A 150 21.02 14.21 14.23
N GLU A 151 20.42 14.91 15.19
CA GLU A 151 20.45 14.51 16.59
C GLU A 151 19.02 14.49 17.15
N GLY A 152 18.77 13.55 18.05
CA GLY A 152 17.50 13.43 18.75
C GLY A 152 17.68 12.89 20.16
N ALA A 153 16.72 13.15 21.02
CA ALA A 153 16.67 12.62 22.37
C ALA A 153 15.30 12.04 22.66
N GLY A 154 15.24 10.99 23.47
CA GLY A 154 13.99 10.31 23.83
C GLY A 154 14.11 9.47 25.08
N ASN A 155 13.01 8.84 25.49
CA ASN A 155 12.96 7.98 26.67
C ASN A 155 13.63 6.61 26.44
N GLY A 156 14.05 6.34 25.21
CA GLY A 156 14.76 5.14 24.78
C GLY A 156 15.35 5.34 23.38
N PRO A 157 16.20 4.42 22.90
CA PRO A 157 16.93 4.59 21.65
C PRO A 157 16.00 4.72 20.43
N ILE A 158 14.87 4.03 20.40
CA ILE A 158 13.88 4.11 19.32
C ILE A 158 13.20 5.48 19.31
N ASP A 159 12.79 5.99 20.48
CA ASP A 159 12.16 7.30 20.60
C ASP A 159 13.15 8.42 20.21
N ALA A 160 14.40 8.33 20.66
CA ALA A 160 15.46 9.23 20.27
C ALA A 160 15.70 9.23 18.75
N PHE A 161 15.68 8.06 18.12
CA PHE A 161 15.83 7.90 16.67
C PHE A 161 14.68 8.56 15.89
N ILE A 162 13.43 8.30 16.29
CA ILE A 162 12.26 8.92 15.66
C ILE A 162 12.30 10.43 15.81
N ASN A 163 12.64 10.93 17.01
CA ASN A 163 12.76 12.36 17.24
C ASN A 163 13.89 12.99 16.40
N ALA A 164 15.02 12.32 16.21
CA ALA A 164 16.07 12.77 15.31
C ALA A 164 15.57 12.88 13.85
N LEU A 165 14.86 11.87 13.34
CA LEU A 165 14.29 11.89 11.99
C LEU A 165 13.27 13.02 11.82
N ASN A 166 12.40 13.25 12.78
CA ASN A 166 11.39 14.31 12.74
C ASN A 166 11.98 15.73 12.70
N THR A 167 13.24 15.92 13.03
CA THR A 167 13.91 17.23 12.85
C THR A 167 14.22 17.53 11.39
N ARG A 168 14.19 16.51 10.52
CA ARG A 168 14.57 16.62 9.10
C ARG A 168 13.41 16.33 8.14
N LEU A 169 12.51 15.44 8.48
CA LEU A 169 11.32 15.06 7.70
C LEU A 169 10.11 15.90 8.09
#